data_b2a49fc1f12aa3031f90201c085fdb34
#
_entry.id   b2a49fc1f12aa3031f90201c085fdb34
#
_cell.length_a   1.000
_cell.length_b   1.000
_cell.length_c   1.000
_cell.angle_alpha   90.00
_cell.angle_beta   90.00
_cell.angle_gamma   90.00
#
_symmetry.space_group_name_H-M   'P 1'
#
loop_
_entity.id
_entity.type
_entity.pdbx_description
1 polymer ?
#
loop_
_entity_poly.entity_id
_entity_poly.type
_entity_poly.pdbx_seq_one_letter_code
_entity_poly.pdbx_strand_id
1 'polypeptide(L)'
;MSQLSTNRHFRWSLLALPVAGALVLAGCAGGTDDNGGGGTSSEEPEATGFSIMVAAANDADDYYEQLAMQYAEEAGIDIEVIPYPSDAYNTQVTTQLQAGNAADVMILSPGTGQPISVITLAEAGFLEPLNETSASILPVGSEAQFQIDGDTFAQPTSLTPVGMVFNVTAAEEVGVEYPETYEDLLEACTTARDGSKTFTVLAGGIPFNTGLFSMLVSATRVYAETPDWNEQRAAGDVTFADSGWRDVLEDIVEMNDGGCFQDGAAGGTFDNITAGLGGGTALTAAVPGSAAASISTATGSDLNVQAFPPASGQDAFTLTGANYAWAVNASSDDAVKASAQAFLDWAAAPENAQHFAEISGAVPISGIDPATLLPSYEPIGELLSSGSYTGVPNAAWPNPAVYEALGTGVQGLLTGQSTVDQILEDMDAAWDQ
;
A
#
# COMPACT_ATOMS: atom_id res chain seq x y z
N MET A 1 6.77 51.06 -21.00
CA MET A 1 5.59 51.59 -21.73
C MET A 1 4.60 50.42 -21.74
N SER A 2 3.55 50.40 -21.15
CA SER A 2 2.52 51.23 -20.63
C SER A 2 1.59 50.31 -19.85
N GLN A 3 1.43 50.58 -18.60
CA GLN A 3 0.39 50.31 -17.64
C GLN A 3 -1.01 50.07 -18.21
N LEU A 4 -1.80 49.20 -17.54
CA LEU A 4 -3.13 49.61 -17.05
C LEU A 4 -3.60 48.62 -15.98
N SER A 5 -3.68 49.16 -14.78
CA SER A 5 -4.32 48.70 -13.56
C SER A 5 -5.87 48.82 -13.70
N THR A 6 -6.59 47.84 -13.15
CA THR A 6 -7.99 48.10 -12.73
C THR A 6 -8.30 47.38 -11.41
N ASN A 7 -8.24 48.19 -10.35
CA ASN A 7 -8.82 47.87 -9.04
C ASN A 7 -10.37 47.80 -9.16
N ARG A 8 -10.96 46.74 -8.62
CA ARG A 8 -12.40 46.70 -8.26
C ARG A 8 -12.54 46.44 -6.76
N HIS A 9 -12.79 47.51 -6.04
CA HIS A 9 -13.29 47.48 -4.67
C HIS A 9 -14.70 46.89 -4.63
N PHE A 10 -14.92 45.86 -3.83
CA PHE A 10 -16.24 45.36 -3.46
C PHE A 10 -16.57 45.81 -2.02
N ARG A 11 -17.62 46.61 -1.89
CA ARG A 11 -18.08 47.20 -0.65
C ARG A 11 -18.94 46.21 0.14
N TRP A 12 -18.62 46.03 1.39
CA TRP A 12 -19.45 45.35 2.38
C TRP A 12 -20.63 46.23 2.72
N SER A 13 -21.84 45.66 2.70
CA SER A 13 -23.05 46.26 3.29
C SER A 13 -23.55 45.30 4.37
N LEU A 14 -23.38 45.72 5.61
CA LEU A 14 -24.01 45.17 6.80
C LEU A 14 -25.51 45.51 6.76
N LEU A 15 -26.38 44.50 6.90
CA LEU A 15 -27.77 44.65 7.26
C LEU A 15 -28.07 43.73 8.43
N ALA A 16 -28.21 44.34 9.60
CA ALA A 16 -28.74 43.72 10.81
C ALA A 16 -30.25 43.90 10.84
N LEU A 17 -30.98 42.85 11.15
CA LEU A 17 -32.39 42.93 11.58
C LEU A 17 -32.66 41.88 12.66
N PRO A 18 -33.29 42.27 13.78
CA PRO A 18 -33.64 41.40 14.88
C PRO A 18 -35.03 40.80 14.67
N VAL A 19 -35.22 39.53 15.05
CA VAL A 19 -36.57 38.97 15.22
C VAL A 19 -36.68 38.36 16.61
N ALA A 20 -37.67 38.91 17.29
CA ALA A 20 -38.10 38.57 18.62
C ALA A 20 -38.83 37.22 18.68
N GLY A 21 -38.82 36.66 19.87
CA GLY A 21 -39.35 35.36 20.24
C GLY A 21 -40.86 35.15 20.15
N ALA A 22 -41.20 33.89 20.24
CA ALA A 22 -42.52 33.47 20.77
C ALA A 22 -42.33 32.11 21.47
N LEU A 23 -42.40 32.16 22.78
CA LEU A 23 -42.69 31.01 23.66
C LEU A 23 -44.16 30.63 23.48
N VAL A 24 -44.44 29.36 23.22
CA VAL A 24 -45.79 28.81 23.46
C VAL A 24 -45.63 27.62 24.42
N LEU A 25 -46.07 27.84 25.65
CA LEU A 25 -46.39 26.83 26.64
C LEU A 25 -47.86 26.45 26.50
N ALA A 26 -48.14 25.18 26.35
CA ALA A 26 -49.41 24.55 26.75
C ALA A 26 -49.17 23.03 26.69
N GLY A 27 -49.39 22.18 27.66
CA GLY A 27 -50.34 22.17 28.75
C GLY A 27 -50.69 20.69 28.97
N CYS A 28 -50.51 20.18 30.16
CA CYS A 28 -50.84 18.81 30.59
C CYS A 28 -52.32 18.46 30.43
N ALA A 29 -52.61 17.23 30.05
CA ALA A 29 -53.75 16.51 30.67
C ALA A 29 -53.58 15.01 30.48
N GLY A 30 -53.68 14.26 31.55
CA GLY A 30 -53.42 12.87 31.75
C GLY A 30 -54.56 11.97 31.31
N GLY A 31 -54.21 10.68 31.29
CA GLY A 31 -55.10 9.56 31.09
C GLY A 31 -54.29 8.29 31.23
N THR A 32 -54.44 7.65 32.36
CA THR A 32 -54.02 6.29 32.67
C THR A 32 -54.76 5.32 31.80
N ASP A 33 -54.03 4.33 31.18
CA ASP A 33 -54.38 2.91 31.39
C ASP A 33 -53.28 1.96 30.87
N ASP A 34 -53.04 1.01 31.67
CA ASP A 34 -52.17 -0.13 31.70
C ASP A 34 -52.38 -1.07 30.53
N ASN A 35 -51.29 -1.53 29.82
CA ASN A 35 -51.07 -2.93 29.58
C ASN A 35 -49.70 -3.23 28.96
N GLY A 36 -49.00 -4.18 29.58
CA GLY A 36 -47.61 -4.55 29.29
C GLY A 36 -47.36 -5.17 27.93
N GLY A 37 -46.14 -4.96 27.49
CA GLY A 37 -45.52 -5.58 26.32
C GLY A 37 -44.15 -4.99 26.10
N GLY A 38 -43.16 -5.33 26.94
CA GLY A 38 -41.79 -4.93 26.71
C GLY A 38 -41.22 -5.60 25.47
N GLY A 39 -41.32 -4.91 24.37
CA GLY A 39 -40.45 -5.11 23.25
C GLY A 39 -39.40 -3.99 23.29
N THR A 40 -38.22 -4.28 23.78
CA THR A 40 -37.06 -3.48 23.48
C THR A 40 -36.79 -3.64 21.97
N SER A 41 -37.39 -2.80 21.16
CA SER A 41 -36.80 -2.48 19.87
C SER A 41 -35.48 -1.81 20.19
N SER A 42 -34.37 -2.50 20.05
CA SER A 42 -33.11 -1.85 19.79
C SER A 42 -33.31 -1.11 18.46
N GLU A 43 -33.61 0.19 18.54
CA GLU A 43 -33.43 1.07 17.40
C GLU A 43 -31.94 0.94 17.06
N GLU A 44 -31.63 0.36 15.90
CA GLU A 44 -30.33 0.51 15.30
C GLU A 44 -30.08 2.01 15.21
N PRO A 45 -28.90 2.52 15.63
CA PRO A 45 -28.61 3.94 15.53
C PRO A 45 -28.81 4.39 14.09
N GLU A 46 -29.59 5.45 13.88
CA GLU A 46 -29.73 6.05 12.55
C GLU A 46 -28.33 6.40 12.04
N ALA A 47 -28.00 5.92 10.83
CA ALA A 47 -26.70 6.16 10.21
C ALA A 47 -26.49 7.69 10.08
N THR A 48 -25.36 8.15 10.58
CA THR A 48 -24.96 9.56 10.62
C THR A 48 -23.89 9.82 9.57
N GLY A 49 -23.96 10.97 8.89
CA GLY A 49 -22.90 11.40 7.98
C GLY A 49 -21.56 11.57 8.69
N PHE A 50 -20.47 11.45 7.93
CA PHE A 50 -19.11 11.59 8.43
C PHE A 50 -18.17 12.16 7.35
N SER A 51 -16.95 12.52 7.75
CA SER A 51 -15.93 13.05 6.86
C SER A 51 -14.79 12.04 6.62
N ILE A 52 -14.23 12.03 5.40
CA ILE A 52 -13.09 11.21 5.03
C ILE A 52 -11.98 12.09 4.46
N MET A 53 -10.76 11.96 4.99
CA MET A 53 -9.57 12.59 4.44
C MET A 53 -8.81 11.60 3.56
N VAL A 54 -8.53 11.99 2.33
CA VAL A 54 -7.87 11.14 1.31
C VAL A 54 -6.68 11.82 0.67
N ALA A 55 -5.68 11.02 0.25
CA ALA A 55 -4.58 11.49 -0.58
C ALA A 55 -5.03 11.43 -2.05
N ALA A 56 -5.24 12.58 -2.66
CA ALA A 56 -5.59 12.68 -4.08
C ALA A 56 -4.33 12.75 -4.94
N ALA A 57 -4.22 11.88 -5.94
CA ALA A 57 -3.23 12.02 -7.00
C ALA A 57 -3.78 13.02 -8.03
N ASN A 58 -3.13 14.19 -8.15
CA ASN A 58 -3.29 15.22 -9.19
C ASN A 58 -4.35 14.95 -10.26
N ASP A 59 -5.57 15.46 -10.10
CA ASP A 59 -6.66 15.48 -11.09
C ASP A 59 -7.09 14.10 -11.70
N ALA A 60 -6.60 12.98 -11.18
CA ALA A 60 -7.13 11.67 -11.52
C ALA A 60 -8.37 11.37 -10.67
N ASP A 61 -9.31 10.62 -11.24
CA ASP A 61 -10.48 10.12 -10.51
C ASP A 61 -10.01 9.42 -9.24
N ASP A 62 -10.36 9.99 -8.08
CA ASP A 62 -9.95 9.44 -6.79
C ASP A 62 -10.80 8.21 -6.47
N TYR A 63 -10.19 7.03 -6.52
CA TYR A 63 -10.87 5.78 -6.24
C TYR A 63 -11.39 5.69 -4.78
N TYR A 64 -10.78 6.40 -3.84
CA TYR A 64 -11.29 6.50 -2.47
C TYR A 64 -12.58 7.32 -2.42
N GLU A 65 -12.64 8.44 -3.17
CA GLU A 65 -13.86 9.24 -3.30
C GLU A 65 -14.97 8.44 -3.97
N GLN A 66 -14.67 7.73 -5.05
CA GLN A 66 -15.63 6.88 -5.75
C GLN A 66 -16.25 5.84 -4.81
N LEU A 67 -15.44 5.11 -4.03
CA LEU A 67 -15.93 4.13 -3.07
C LEU A 67 -16.79 4.76 -1.98
N ALA A 68 -16.34 5.88 -1.40
CA ALA A 68 -17.07 6.60 -0.35
C ALA A 68 -18.43 7.10 -0.85
N MET A 69 -18.48 7.66 -2.06
CA MET A 69 -19.73 8.17 -2.65
C MET A 69 -20.70 7.05 -3.03
N GLN A 70 -20.19 5.88 -3.44
CA GLN A 70 -21.04 4.71 -3.64
C GLN A 70 -21.72 4.29 -2.33
N TYR A 71 -20.98 4.18 -1.24
CA TYR A 71 -21.54 3.85 0.06
C TYR A 71 -22.54 4.91 0.53
N ALA A 72 -22.23 6.20 0.34
CA ALA A 72 -23.11 7.31 0.71
C ALA A 72 -24.49 7.19 0.03
N GLU A 73 -24.52 6.82 -1.27
CA GLU A 73 -25.76 6.60 -2.02
C GLU A 73 -26.53 5.38 -1.49
N GLU A 74 -25.83 4.25 -1.26
CA GLU A 74 -26.45 3.01 -0.78
C GLU A 74 -26.99 3.13 0.65
N ALA A 75 -26.25 3.78 1.55
CA ALA A 75 -26.63 3.97 2.95
C ALA A 75 -27.59 5.16 3.17
N GLY A 76 -27.70 6.05 2.18
CA GLY A 76 -28.54 7.26 2.26
C GLY A 76 -28.05 8.29 3.27
N ILE A 77 -26.72 8.42 3.41
CA ILE A 77 -26.06 9.38 4.31
C ILE A 77 -25.17 10.36 3.53
N ASP A 78 -24.82 11.47 4.17
CA ASP A 78 -23.86 12.42 3.60
C ASP A 78 -22.42 12.06 4.02
N ILE A 79 -21.50 11.90 3.08
CA ILE A 79 -20.06 11.74 3.33
C ILE A 79 -19.34 12.94 2.71
N GLU A 80 -18.56 13.64 3.54
CA GLU A 80 -17.69 14.73 3.08
C GLU A 80 -16.30 14.17 2.79
N VAL A 81 -15.92 14.07 1.51
CA VAL A 81 -14.57 13.68 1.12
C VAL A 81 -13.67 14.90 1.01
N ILE A 82 -12.53 14.87 1.72
CA ILE A 82 -11.58 15.98 1.84
C ILE A 82 -10.26 15.55 1.19
N PRO A 83 -10.05 15.85 -0.10
CA PRO A 83 -8.83 15.47 -0.81
C PRO A 83 -7.66 16.41 -0.48
N TYR A 84 -6.47 15.86 -0.30
CA TYR A 84 -5.21 16.58 -0.21
C TYR A 84 -4.22 16.05 -1.24
N PRO A 85 -3.40 16.92 -1.85
CA PRO A 85 -2.28 16.47 -2.69
C PRO A 85 -1.39 15.46 -1.94
N SER A 86 -0.98 14.39 -2.63
CA SER A 86 -0.26 13.28 -2.00
C SER A 86 1.03 13.70 -1.28
N ASP A 87 1.72 14.74 -1.75
CA ASP A 87 2.91 15.32 -1.13
C ASP A 87 2.63 16.09 0.16
N ALA A 88 1.40 16.60 0.33
CA ALA A 88 0.96 17.36 1.51
C ALA A 88 0.19 16.49 2.51
N TYR A 89 -0.36 15.35 2.08
CA TYR A 89 -1.30 14.54 2.85
C TYR A 89 -0.79 14.16 4.25
N ASN A 90 0.41 13.59 4.34
CA ASN A 90 0.98 13.14 5.61
C ASN A 90 1.11 14.30 6.63
N THR A 91 1.51 15.47 6.14
CA THR A 91 1.64 16.68 6.98
C THR A 91 0.27 17.19 7.42
N GLN A 92 -0.74 17.11 6.56
CA GLN A 92 -2.10 17.55 6.89
C GLN A 92 -2.74 16.64 7.92
N VAL A 93 -2.67 15.31 7.76
CA VAL A 93 -3.18 14.34 8.73
C VAL A 93 -2.59 14.60 10.12
N THR A 94 -1.26 14.63 10.23
CA THR A 94 -0.60 14.84 11.52
C THR A 94 -0.93 16.18 12.16
N THR A 95 -0.98 17.25 11.37
CA THR A 95 -1.31 18.59 11.86
C THR A 95 -2.74 18.66 12.38
N GLN A 96 -3.70 18.08 11.66
CA GLN A 96 -5.11 18.13 12.03
C GLN A 96 -5.43 17.22 13.21
N LEU A 97 -4.78 16.04 13.32
CA LEU A 97 -4.90 15.18 14.50
C LEU A 97 -4.41 15.91 15.76
N GLN A 98 -3.25 16.56 15.68
CA GLN A 98 -2.71 17.34 16.80
C GLN A 98 -3.58 18.54 17.16
N ALA A 99 -4.27 19.13 16.19
CA ALA A 99 -5.18 20.25 16.41
C ALA A 99 -6.59 19.80 16.86
N GLY A 100 -6.89 18.51 16.83
CA GLY A 100 -8.21 17.95 17.20
C GLY A 100 -9.32 18.26 16.19
N ASN A 101 -8.98 18.47 14.93
CA ASN A 101 -9.92 18.76 13.83
C ASN A 101 -9.68 17.91 12.58
N ALA A 102 -9.06 16.72 12.73
CA ALA A 102 -8.95 15.76 11.65
C ALA A 102 -10.31 15.19 11.27
N ALA A 103 -10.41 14.70 10.03
CA ALA A 103 -11.59 13.99 9.56
C ALA A 103 -11.91 12.75 10.42
N ASP A 104 -13.15 12.27 10.32
CA ASP A 104 -13.61 11.09 11.07
C ASP A 104 -12.96 9.80 10.59
N VAL A 105 -12.70 9.71 9.29
CA VAL A 105 -11.97 8.59 8.67
C VAL A 105 -10.75 9.15 7.92
N MET A 106 -9.65 8.43 8.03
CA MET A 106 -8.38 8.80 7.39
C MET A 106 -7.76 7.57 6.72
N ILE A 107 -6.92 7.82 5.70
CA ILE A 107 -6.13 6.80 5.05
C ILE A 107 -4.72 6.88 5.63
N LEU A 108 -4.25 5.78 6.22
CA LEU A 108 -3.00 5.72 6.95
C LEU A 108 -2.06 4.66 6.36
N SER A 109 -0.76 4.82 6.59
CA SER A 109 0.25 3.84 6.22
C SER A 109 0.33 2.73 7.26
N PRO A 110 0.50 1.46 6.86
CA PRO A 110 0.72 0.36 7.80
C PRO A 110 1.99 0.53 8.66
N GLY A 111 2.01 -0.10 9.83
CA GLY A 111 3.19 -0.23 10.69
C GLY A 111 3.59 1.05 11.42
N THR A 112 4.92 1.30 11.51
CA THR A 112 5.53 2.38 12.31
C THR A 112 6.43 3.33 11.50
N GLY A 113 6.69 3.02 10.23
CA GLY A 113 7.78 3.63 9.43
C GLY A 113 7.53 5.07 8.94
N GLN A 114 6.34 5.66 9.18
CA GLN A 114 5.97 6.98 8.70
C GLN A 114 5.22 7.79 9.76
N PRO A 115 5.20 9.13 9.65
CA PRO A 115 4.46 9.99 10.59
C PRO A 115 2.95 9.70 10.68
N ILE A 116 2.37 9.11 9.64
CA ILE A 116 0.96 8.69 9.57
C ILE A 116 0.81 7.18 9.69
N SER A 117 1.77 6.48 10.27
CA SER A 117 1.67 5.05 10.47
C SER A 117 0.64 4.68 11.54
N VAL A 118 -0.10 3.63 11.26
CA VAL A 118 -1.20 3.13 12.10
C VAL A 118 -0.76 2.93 13.54
N ILE A 119 0.31 2.19 13.77
CA ILE A 119 0.79 1.88 15.12
C ILE A 119 1.23 3.15 15.85
N THR A 120 1.99 4.04 15.18
CA THR A 120 2.43 5.31 15.77
C THR A 120 1.24 6.19 16.22
N LEU A 121 0.19 6.27 15.41
CA LEU A 121 -1.00 7.07 15.73
C LEU A 121 -1.91 6.40 16.75
N ALA A 122 -2.01 5.06 16.73
CA ALA A 122 -2.76 4.30 17.72
C ALA A 122 -2.12 4.40 19.12
N GLU A 123 -0.79 4.25 19.24
CA GLU A 123 -0.05 4.46 20.50
C GLU A 123 -0.21 5.88 21.05
N ALA A 124 -0.35 6.87 20.16
CA ALA A 124 -0.64 8.26 20.55
C ALA A 124 -2.11 8.49 20.94
N GLY A 125 -2.99 7.50 20.82
CA GLY A 125 -4.40 7.57 21.19
C GLY A 125 -5.28 8.34 20.19
N PHE A 126 -4.86 8.48 18.92
CA PHE A 126 -5.62 9.16 17.90
C PHE A 126 -6.62 8.27 17.16
N LEU A 127 -6.48 6.94 17.26
CA LEU A 127 -7.28 5.98 16.50
C LEU A 127 -8.24 5.21 17.39
N GLU A 128 -9.45 4.99 16.88
CA GLU A 128 -10.46 4.13 17.51
C GLU A 128 -10.18 2.67 17.19
N PRO A 129 -10.24 1.74 18.17
CA PRO A 129 -10.22 0.32 17.89
C PRO A 129 -11.38 -0.11 16.99
N LEU A 130 -11.11 -0.94 16.00
CA LEU A 130 -12.07 -1.44 15.04
C LEU A 130 -12.64 -2.80 15.48
N ASN A 131 -13.73 -3.21 14.85
CA ASN A 131 -14.43 -4.46 15.19
C ASN A 131 -13.76 -5.72 14.59
N GLU A 132 -14.37 -6.89 14.83
CA GLU A 132 -13.89 -8.19 14.38
C GLU A 132 -13.88 -8.32 12.83
N THR A 133 -14.75 -7.61 12.09
CA THR A 133 -14.75 -7.63 10.63
C THR A 133 -13.43 -7.11 10.10
N SER A 134 -12.99 -5.94 10.57
CA SER A 134 -11.70 -5.35 10.17
C SER A 134 -10.51 -6.24 10.56
N ALA A 135 -10.57 -6.89 11.73
CA ALA A 135 -9.52 -7.84 12.16
C ALA A 135 -9.45 -9.08 11.26
N SER A 136 -10.60 -9.57 10.81
CA SER A 136 -10.70 -10.83 10.04
C SER A 136 -10.13 -10.77 8.64
N ILE A 137 -9.96 -9.56 8.09
CA ILE A 137 -9.44 -9.35 6.73
C ILE A 137 -7.99 -8.86 6.71
N LEU A 138 -7.30 -8.87 7.84
CA LEU A 138 -5.88 -8.55 7.86
C LEU A 138 -5.10 -9.57 7.02
N PRO A 139 -4.18 -9.13 6.15
CA PRO A 139 -3.31 -10.04 5.44
C PRO A 139 -2.50 -10.91 6.40
N VAL A 140 -2.28 -12.16 6.04
CA VAL A 140 -1.51 -13.10 6.86
C VAL A 140 -0.12 -12.52 7.19
N GLY A 141 0.25 -12.52 8.47
CA GLY A 141 1.54 -12.01 8.94
C GLY A 141 1.65 -10.48 8.98
N SER A 142 0.53 -9.75 8.82
CA SER A 142 0.51 -8.28 8.88
C SER A 142 -0.03 -7.71 10.19
N GLU A 143 -0.39 -8.56 11.16
CA GLU A 143 -1.04 -8.17 12.39
C GLU A 143 -0.27 -7.06 13.13
N ALA A 144 1.05 -7.17 13.22
CA ALA A 144 1.92 -6.17 13.86
C ALA A 144 1.88 -4.79 13.18
N GLN A 145 1.33 -4.68 11.98
CA GLN A 145 1.20 -3.41 11.26
C GLN A 145 -0.12 -2.68 11.57
N PHE A 146 -1.09 -3.38 12.17
CA PHE A 146 -2.45 -2.88 12.38
C PHE A 146 -2.96 -3.07 13.81
N GLN A 147 -2.29 -3.90 14.64
CA GLN A 147 -2.76 -4.30 15.96
C GLN A 147 -1.81 -3.91 17.08
N ILE A 148 -2.38 -3.54 18.23
CA ILE A 148 -1.69 -3.35 19.52
C ILE A 148 -2.48 -4.13 20.55
N ASP A 149 -1.83 -5.04 21.28
CA ASP A 149 -2.42 -5.87 22.34
C ASP A 149 -3.67 -6.67 21.88
N GLY A 150 -3.79 -6.94 20.58
CA GLY A 150 -4.90 -7.67 19.96
C GLY A 150 -6.04 -6.78 19.43
N ASP A 151 -6.05 -5.49 19.72
CA ASP A 151 -6.98 -4.53 19.16
C ASP A 151 -6.51 -4.05 17.77
N THR A 152 -7.41 -4.06 16.79
CA THR A 152 -7.14 -3.60 15.43
C THR A 152 -7.48 -2.12 15.28
N PHE A 153 -6.57 -1.30 14.75
CA PHE A 153 -6.72 0.16 14.65
C PHE A 153 -6.89 0.70 13.23
N ALA A 154 -6.69 -0.14 12.22
CA ALA A 154 -6.97 0.23 10.84
C ALA A 154 -7.31 -1.00 10.00
N GLN A 155 -8.14 -0.79 8.98
CA GLN A 155 -8.55 -1.80 8.01
C GLN A 155 -7.83 -1.58 6.70
N PRO A 156 -7.01 -2.53 6.21
CA PRO A 156 -6.39 -2.43 4.89
C PRO A 156 -7.42 -2.14 3.80
N THR A 157 -7.04 -1.31 2.82
CA THR A 157 -7.94 -0.96 1.70
C THR A 157 -7.86 -2.00 0.57
N SER A 158 -6.66 -2.46 0.27
CA SER A 158 -6.37 -3.42 -0.80
C SER A 158 -4.98 -4.00 -0.61
N LEU A 159 -4.68 -5.07 -1.33
CA LEU A 159 -3.32 -5.59 -1.46
C LEU A 159 -2.63 -5.00 -2.68
N THR A 160 -1.38 -4.64 -2.50
CA THR A 160 -0.51 -4.22 -3.60
C THR A 160 0.65 -5.21 -3.72
N PRO A 161 0.57 -6.15 -4.67
CA PRO A 161 1.71 -7.01 -4.95
C PRO A 161 2.91 -6.19 -5.37
N VAL A 162 4.06 -6.54 -4.85
CA VAL A 162 5.36 -6.05 -5.31
C VAL A 162 6.00 -7.19 -6.08
N GLY A 163 6.34 -6.95 -7.34
CA GLY A 163 6.82 -8.02 -8.20
C GLY A 163 7.77 -7.52 -9.29
N MET A 164 8.19 -8.46 -10.11
CA MET A 164 8.85 -8.16 -11.37
C MET A 164 7.76 -7.80 -12.38
N VAL A 165 7.58 -6.51 -12.65
CA VAL A 165 6.69 -6.10 -13.77
C VAL A 165 7.36 -6.49 -15.07
N PHE A 166 6.72 -7.38 -15.83
CA PHE A 166 7.24 -8.00 -17.05
C PHE A 166 6.51 -7.49 -18.29
N ASN A 167 7.26 -6.99 -19.25
CA ASN A 167 6.75 -6.54 -20.53
C ASN A 167 6.69 -7.72 -21.51
N VAL A 168 5.52 -8.36 -21.60
CA VAL A 168 5.26 -9.52 -22.47
C VAL A 168 5.51 -9.16 -23.93
N THR A 169 5.01 -7.99 -24.38
CA THR A 169 5.19 -7.53 -25.77
C THR A 169 6.67 -7.43 -26.15
N ALA A 170 7.49 -6.83 -25.27
CA ALA A 170 8.92 -6.67 -25.53
C ALA A 170 9.69 -7.99 -25.46
N ALA A 171 9.25 -8.91 -24.62
CA ALA A 171 9.87 -10.23 -24.44
C ALA A 171 9.60 -11.15 -25.65
N GLU A 172 8.38 -11.13 -26.19
CA GLU A 172 8.02 -11.85 -27.41
C GLU A 172 8.90 -11.46 -28.60
N GLU A 173 9.27 -10.17 -28.73
CA GLU A 173 10.13 -9.68 -29.82
C GLU A 173 11.51 -10.35 -29.84
N VAL A 174 12.01 -10.80 -28.69
CA VAL A 174 13.33 -11.43 -28.54
C VAL A 174 13.25 -12.90 -28.15
N GLY A 175 12.02 -13.46 -28.06
CA GLY A 175 11.79 -14.87 -27.79
C GLY A 175 12.10 -15.28 -26.34
N VAL A 176 11.88 -14.37 -25.38
CA VAL A 176 12.02 -14.60 -23.95
C VAL A 176 10.65 -14.86 -23.34
N GLU A 177 10.48 -16.02 -22.71
CA GLU A 177 9.38 -16.30 -21.78
C GLU A 177 9.83 -15.92 -20.37
N TYR A 178 8.86 -15.63 -19.45
CA TYR A 178 9.23 -15.34 -18.07
C TYR A 178 9.82 -16.61 -17.43
N PRO A 179 11.01 -16.53 -16.79
CA PRO A 179 11.71 -17.70 -16.28
C PRO A 179 10.98 -18.33 -15.07
N GLU A 180 10.94 -19.65 -15.02
CA GLU A 180 10.34 -20.41 -13.92
C GLU A 180 11.33 -20.62 -12.76
N THR A 181 12.63 -20.61 -13.04
CA THR A 181 13.70 -20.77 -12.06
C THR A 181 14.73 -19.66 -12.17
N TYR A 182 15.54 -19.49 -11.13
CA TYR A 182 16.65 -18.54 -11.14
C TYR A 182 17.70 -18.85 -12.21
N GLU A 183 17.97 -20.12 -12.43
CA GLU A 183 18.89 -20.57 -13.48
C GLU A 183 18.37 -20.18 -14.87
N ASP A 184 17.05 -20.34 -15.13
CA ASP A 184 16.40 -19.89 -16.36
C ASP A 184 16.43 -18.36 -16.50
N LEU A 185 16.38 -17.63 -15.37
CA LEU A 185 16.52 -16.17 -15.36
C LEU A 185 17.87 -15.73 -15.91
N LEU A 186 18.96 -16.36 -15.50
CA LEU A 186 20.30 -16.06 -16.01
C LEU A 186 20.44 -16.36 -17.51
N GLU A 187 19.78 -17.40 -18.00
CA GLU A 187 19.71 -17.71 -19.44
C GLU A 187 18.86 -16.65 -20.18
N ALA A 188 17.74 -16.22 -19.58
CA ALA A 188 16.89 -15.16 -20.13
C ALA A 188 17.62 -13.81 -20.22
N CYS A 189 18.50 -13.49 -19.24
CA CYS A 189 19.35 -12.30 -19.30
C CYS A 189 20.26 -12.32 -20.54
N THR A 190 20.85 -13.48 -20.82
CA THR A 190 21.70 -13.64 -22.00
C THR A 190 20.91 -13.50 -23.29
N THR A 191 19.75 -14.13 -23.39
CA THR A 191 18.84 -14.05 -24.54
C THR A 191 18.37 -12.61 -24.81
N ALA A 192 17.97 -11.91 -23.74
CA ALA A 192 17.55 -10.51 -23.83
C ALA A 192 18.66 -9.61 -24.39
N ARG A 193 19.89 -9.77 -23.87
CA ARG A 193 21.07 -9.01 -24.30
C ARG A 193 21.42 -9.30 -25.76
N ASP A 194 21.37 -10.55 -26.20
CA ASP A 194 21.60 -10.94 -27.60
C ASP A 194 20.53 -10.32 -28.53
N GLY A 195 19.32 -10.14 -28.02
CA GLY A 195 18.24 -9.39 -28.66
C GLY A 195 18.34 -7.86 -28.52
N SER A 196 19.44 -7.33 -27.96
CA SER A 196 19.67 -5.91 -27.71
C SER A 196 18.66 -5.27 -26.73
N LYS A 197 18.19 -6.07 -25.76
CA LYS A 197 17.33 -5.63 -24.65
C LYS A 197 18.01 -5.92 -23.31
N THR A 198 17.59 -5.21 -22.29
CA THR A 198 17.95 -5.46 -20.88
C THR A 198 16.93 -6.40 -20.27
N PHE A 199 17.34 -7.42 -19.53
CA PHE A 199 16.35 -8.25 -18.83
C PHE A 199 15.70 -7.46 -17.69
N THR A 200 16.47 -6.88 -16.77
CA THR A 200 15.94 -6.05 -15.67
C THR A 200 16.49 -4.64 -15.72
N VAL A 201 15.61 -3.64 -15.84
CA VAL A 201 16.00 -2.24 -15.62
C VAL A 201 15.88 -1.89 -14.14
N LEU A 202 16.93 -1.30 -13.57
CA LEU A 202 17.06 -0.97 -12.16
C LEU A 202 17.32 0.52 -11.97
N ALA A 203 16.62 1.17 -11.03
CA ALA A 203 16.91 2.52 -10.58
C ALA A 203 17.96 2.48 -9.45
N GLY A 204 19.16 1.96 -9.77
CA GLY A 204 20.20 1.70 -8.78
C GLY A 204 20.81 2.94 -8.12
N GLY A 205 20.56 4.15 -8.65
CA GLY A 205 20.88 5.41 -8.00
C GLY A 205 19.91 5.80 -6.88
N ILE A 206 18.85 5.01 -6.69
CA ILE A 206 17.80 5.26 -5.69
C ILE A 206 17.75 4.07 -4.73
N PRO A 207 18.27 4.22 -3.47
CA PRO A 207 18.32 3.13 -2.48
C PRO A 207 16.97 2.46 -2.22
N PHE A 208 15.87 3.19 -2.39
CA PHE A 208 14.53 2.61 -2.31
C PHE A 208 14.32 1.49 -3.35
N ASN A 209 14.75 1.66 -4.60
CA ASN A 209 14.52 0.66 -5.63
C ASN A 209 15.47 -0.54 -5.53
N THR A 210 16.74 -0.33 -5.16
CA THR A 210 17.69 -1.42 -4.90
C THR A 210 17.27 -2.25 -3.69
N GLY A 211 16.80 -1.60 -2.62
CA GLY A 211 16.21 -2.28 -1.47
C GLY A 211 14.98 -3.09 -1.86
N LEU A 212 14.05 -2.51 -2.64
CA LEU A 212 12.85 -3.20 -3.11
C LEU A 212 13.17 -4.43 -3.96
N PHE A 213 14.15 -4.31 -4.86
CA PHE A 213 14.63 -5.44 -5.66
C PHE A 213 15.18 -6.57 -4.76
N SER A 214 15.99 -6.23 -3.76
CA SER A 214 16.52 -7.21 -2.81
C SER A 214 15.41 -7.89 -2.00
N MET A 215 14.37 -7.15 -1.65
CA MET A 215 13.19 -7.74 -0.98
C MET A 215 12.47 -8.74 -1.87
N LEU A 216 12.32 -8.46 -3.18
CA LEU A 216 11.74 -9.42 -4.11
C LEU A 216 12.54 -10.71 -4.19
N VAL A 217 13.86 -10.62 -4.23
CA VAL A 217 14.74 -11.81 -4.19
C VAL A 217 14.58 -12.55 -2.87
N SER A 218 14.46 -11.83 -1.73
CA SER A 218 14.30 -12.42 -0.41
C SER A 218 12.99 -13.21 -0.24
N ALA A 219 11.96 -12.92 -1.03
CA ALA A 219 10.71 -13.65 -0.99
C ALA A 219 10.93 -15.16 -1.10
N THR A 220 11.74 -15.58 -2.06
CA THR A 220 12.05 -17.00 -2.32
C THR A 220 13.29 -17.51 -1.58
N ARG A 221 14.25 -16.64 -1.22
CA ARG A 221 15.49 -17.06 -0.54
C ARG A 221 15.37 -17.10 0.98
N VAL A 222 14.42 -16.35 1.54
CA VAL A 222 14.26 -16.21 3.00
C VAL A 222 12.84 -16.61 3.42
N TYR A 223 11.84 -15.88 2.92
CA TYR A 223 10.49 -15.92 3.48
C TYR A 223 9.66 -17.11 3.03
N ALA A 224 9.94 -17.70 1.87
CA ALA A 224 9.30 -18.96 1.46
C ALA A 224 9.60 -20.12 2.42
N GLU A 225 10.83 -20.16 2.97
CA GLU A 225 11.27 -21.21 3.90
C GLU A 225 11.06 -20.82 5.36
N THR A 226 11.16 -19.54 5.69
CA THR A 226 11.08 -18.99 7.05
C THR A 226 10.16 -17.77 7.07
N PRO A 227 8.83 -17.96 6.99
CA PRO A 227 7.88 -16.85 6.94
C PRO A 227 7.95 -15.92 8.16
N ASP A 228 8.35 -16.43 9.31
CA ASP A 228 8.54 -15.75 10.59
C ASP A 228 9.98 -15.27 10.83
N TRP A 229 10.77 -15.07 9.77
CA TRP A 229 12.18 -14.65 9.87
C TRP A 229 12.36 -13.35 10.67
N ASN A 230 11.46 -12.38 10.48
CA ASN A 230 11.52 -11.09 11.18
C ASN A 230 11.35 -11.27 12.70
N GLU A 231 10.42 -12.14 13.12
CA GLU A 231 10.19 -12.47 14.52
C GLU A 231 11.39 -13.19 15.13
N GLN A 232 11.99 -14.14 14.39
CA GLN A 232 13.21 -14.82 14.82
C GLN A 232 14.37 -13.84 14.94
N ARG A 233 14.52 -12.87 14.02
CA ARG A 233 15.53 -11.82 14.11
C ARG A 233 15.29 -10.90 15.32
N ALA A 234 14.06 -10.53 15.57
CA ALA A 234 13.71 -9.74 16.75
C ALA A 234 13.97 -10.48 18.07
N ALA A 235 13.82 -11.81 18.09
CA ALA A 235 14.16 -12.66 19.21
C ALA A 235 15.69 -12.88 19.36
N GLY A 236 16.49 -12.55 18.35
CA GLY A 236 17.93 -12.77 18.33
C GLY A 236 18.35 -14.20 17.95
N ASP A 237 17.44 -14.98 17.36
CA ASP A 237 17.67 -16.37 16.97
C ASP A 237 18.40 -16.48 15.61
N VAL A 238 18.27 -15.46 14.76
CA VAL A 238 18.91 -15.37 13.44
C VAL A 238 19.53 -13.98 13.22
N THR A 239 20.45 -13.89 12.24
CA THR A 239 21.05 -12.63 11.78
C THR A 239 20.92 -12.50 10.27
N PHE A 240 21.10 -11.30 9.71
CA PHE A 240 21.21 -11.15 8.26
C PHE A 240 22.41 -11.92 7.71
N ALA A 241 23.54 -11.87 8.43
CA ALA A 241 24.80 -12.51 8.02
C ALA A 241 24.72 -14.05 7.97
N ASP A 242 23.92 -14.67 8.84
CA ASP A 242 23.81 -16.13 8.98
C ASP A 242 22.46 -16.67 8.47
N SER A 243 21.91 -16.07 7.41
CA SER A 243 20.63 -16.50 6.84
C SER A 243 20.60 -16.42 5.32
N GLY A 244 19.48 -16.76 4.70
CA GLY A 244 19.24 -16.66 3.26
C GLY A 244 19.39 -15.25 2.65
N TRP A 245 19.53 -14.21 3.48
CA TRP A 245 19.87 -12.87 3.00
C TRP A 245 21.25 -12.80 2.32
N ARG A 246 22.15 -13.72 2.65
CA ARG A 246 23.41 -13.90 1.92
C ARG A 246 23.15 -14.29 0.48
N ASP A 247 22.30 -15.30 0.27
CA ASP A 247 21.96 -15.80 -1.07
C ASP A 247 21.28 -14.69 -1.89
N VAL A 248 20.44 -13.86 -1.25
CA VAL A 248 19.82 -12.69 -1.89
C VAL A 248 20.87 -11.76 -2.52
N LEU A 249 21.90 -11.42 -1.77
CA LEU A 249 22.94 -10.49 -2.24
C LEU A 249 23.90 -11.15 -3.23
N GLU A 250 24.19 -12.44 -3.08
CA GLU A 250 25.00 -13.21 -4.01
C GLU A 250 24.31 -13.36 -5.36
N ASP A 251 23.00 -13.61 -5.39
CA ASP A 251 22.19 -13.63 -6.62
C ASP A 251 22.23 -12.29 -7.35
N ILE A 252 22.15 -11.17 -6.62
CA ILE A 252 22.23 -9.83 -7.22
C ILE A 252 23.61 -9.59 -7.84
N VAL A 253 24.70 -10.05 -7.20
CA VAL A 253 26.04 -9.99 -7.76
C VAL A 253 26.12 -10.83 -9.04
N GLU A 254 25.61 -12.06 -9.02
CA GLU A 254 25.60 -12.95 -10.19
C GLU A 254 24.78 -12.36 -11.34
N MET A 255 23.61 -11.79 -11.07
CA MET A 255 22.81 -11.08 -12.08
C MET A 255 23.56 -9.89 -12.69
N ASN A 256 24.27 -9.11 -11.86
CA ASN A 256 25.07 -7.98 -12.33
C ASN A 256 26.22 -8.45 -13.23
N ASP A 257 26.96 -9.47 -12.81
CA ASP A 257 28.08 -10.06 -13.57
C ASP A 257 27.58 -10.77 -14.84
N GLY A 258 26.39 -11.37 -14.79
CA GLY A 258 25.69 -11.97 -15.91
C GLY A 258 25.13 -10.96 -16.92
N GLY A 259 25.17 -9.67 -16.62
CA GLY A 259 24.66 -8.60 -17.49
C GLY A 259 23.14 -8.57 -17.59
N CYS A 260 22.43 -8.93 -16.50
CA CYS A 260 20.97 -8.84 -16.40
C CYS A 260 20.48 -7.40 -16.34
N PHE A 261 21.29 -6.48 -15.80
CA PHE A 261 20.94 -5.08 -15.63
C PHE A 261 21.44 -4.22 -16.82
N GLN A 262 20.83 -3.04 -16.99
CA GLN A 262 21.27 -2.07 -17.98
C GLN A 262 22.65 -1.51 -17.64
N ASP A 263 23.36 -1.04 -18.67
CA ASP A 263 24.62 -0.31 -18.49
C ASP A 263 24.42 0.89 -17.57
N GLY A 264 25.30 1.03 -16.57
CA GLY A 264 25.23 2.11 -15.60
C GLY A 264 24.07 1.98 -14.59
N ALA A 265 23.58 0.78 -14.34
CA ALA A 265 22.47 0.51 -13.43
C ALA A 265 22.60 1.18 -12.06
N ALA A 266 23.81 1.24 -11.47
CA ALA A 266 24.07 1.89 -10.18
C ALA A 266 23.71 3.39 -10.13
N GLY A 267 23.62 4.07 -11.29
CA GLY A 267 23.17 5.47 -11.42
C GLY A 267 21.76 5.61 -12.00
N GLY A 268 21.05 4.50 -12.21
CA GLY A 268 19.70 4.50 -12.77
C GLY A 268 18.69 5.23 -11.90
N THR A 269 17.62 5.73 -12.52
CA THR A 269 16.52 6.46 -11.89
C THR A 269 15.17 5.84 -12.26
N PHE A 270 14.07 6.28 -11.65
CA PHE A 270 12.72 5.84 -12.03
C PHE A 270 12.36 6.20 -13.48
N ASP A 271 12.93 7.28 -14.02
CA ASP A 271 12.75 7.61 -15.45
C ASP A 271 13.34 6.52 -16.36
N ASN A 272 14.46 5.88 -15.96
CA ASN A 272 15.00 4.73 -16.68
C ASN A 272 14.07 3.54 -16.67
N ILE A 273 13.41 3.26 -15.53
CA ILE A 273 12.40 2.18 -15.42
C ILE A 273 11.23 2.47 -16.36
N THR A 274 10.62 3.65 -16.25
CA THR A 274 9.46 4.02 -17.07
C THR A 274 9.80 4.02 -18.56
N ALA A 275 10.94 4.57 -18.94
CA ALA A 275 11.41 4.58 -20.33
C ALA A 275 11.77 3.17 -20.82
N GLY A 276 12.41 2.36 -19.99
CA GLY A 276 12.83 1.00 -20.32
C GLY A 276 11.66 0.06 -20.56
N LEU A 277 10.75 -0.03 -19.60
CA LEU A 277 9.53 -0.84 -19.72
C LEU A 277 8.59 -0.30 -20.79
N GLY A 278 8.25 0.99 -20.73
CA GLY A 278 7.31 1.61 -21.66
C GLY A 278 7.85 1.68 -23.09
N GLY A 279 9.16 1.82 -23.28
CA GLY A 279 9.82 1.81 -24.58
C GLY A 279 10.18 0.41 -25.08
N GLY A 280 9.94 -0.64 -24.30
CA GLY A 280 10.24 -2.03 -24.66
C GLY A 280 11.74 -2.32 -24.81
N THR A 281 12.63 -1.51 -24.23
CA THR A 281 14.08 -1.75 -24.20
C THR A 281 14.53 -2.58 -23.01
N ALA A 282 13.66 -2.73 -22.01
CA ALA A 282 13.82 -3.61 -20.88
C ALA A 282 12.62 -4.55 -20.76
N LEU A 283 12.87 -5.79 -20.30
CA LEU A 283 11.83 -6.79 -20.16
C LEU A 283 11.19 -6.74 -18.77
N THR A 284 11.94 -6.45 -17.71
CA THR A 284 11.42 -6.42 -16.34
C THR A 284 11.90 -5.21 -15.55
N ALA A 285 11.17 -4.87 -14.48
CA ALA A 285 11.61 -3.99 -13.41
C ALA A 285 10.93 -4.37 -12.08
N ALA A 286 11.65 -4.18 -10.96
CA ALA A 286 11.10 -4.30 -9.62
C ALA A 286 10.34 -3.02 -9.24
N VAL A 287 9.02 -3.08 -9.26
CA VAL A 287 8.13 -1.95 -8.93
C VAL A 287 6.82 -2.46 -8.33
N PRO A 288 6.01 -1.61 -7.67
CA PRO A 288 4.65 -1.97 -7.31
C PRO A 288 3.84 -2.44 -8.52
N GLY A 289 3.03 -3.49 -8.35
CA GLY A 289 2.27 -4.12 -9.43
C GLY A 289 1.29 -3.18 -10.15
N SER A 290 0.78 -2.16 -9.45
CA SER A 290 -0.06 -1.12 -10.05
C SER A 290 0.62 -0.36 -11.20
N ALA A 291 1.97 -0.35 -11.24
CA ALA A 291 2.71 0.24 -12.35
C ALA A 291 2.48 -0.51 -13.69
N ALA A 292 2.21 -1.83 -13.65
CA ALA A 292 1.91 -2.60 -14.85
C ALA A 292 0.71 -2.04 -15.60
N ALA A 293 -0.42 -1.84 -14.91
CA ALA A 293 -1.65 -1.28 -15.50
C ALA A 293 -1.43 0.15 -16.03
N SER A 294 -0.73 1.00 -15.26
CA SER A 294 -0.45 2.38 -15.65
C SER A 294 0.41 2.47 -16.91
N ILE A 295 1.50 1.68 -16.99
CA ILE A 295 2.38 1.65 -18.16
C ILE A 295 1.66 1.03 -19.36
N SER A 296 0.91 -0.07 -19.17
CA SER A 296 0.10 -0.69 -20.24
C SER A 296 -0.87 0.31 -20.85
N THR A 297 -1.58 1.07 -20.02
CA THR A 297 -2.52 2.09 -20.49
C THR A 297 -1.80 3.19 -21.29
N ALA A 298 -0.64 3.64 -20.83
CA ALA A 298 0.11 4.73 -21.47
C ALA A 298 0.77 4.33 -22.78
N THR A 299 1.18 3.06 -22.93
CA THR A 299 2.04 2.59 -24.05
C THR A 299 1.33 1.63 -24.99
N GLY A 300 0.26 0.98 -24.56
CA GLY A 300 -0.39 -0.11 -25.29
C GLY A 300 0.38 -1.44 -25.26
N SER A 301 1.45 -1.54 -24.45
CA SER A 301 2.19 -2.79 -24.24
C SER A 301 1.45 -3.69 -23.25
N ASP A 302 1.58 -5.00 -23.40
CA ASP A 302 1.07 -5.96 -22.43
C ASP A 302 2.11 -6.15 -21.31
N LEU A 303 1.73 -5.81 -20.10
CA LEU A 303 2.56 -5.96 -18.91
C LEU A 303 1.81 -6.75 -17.84
N ASN A 304 2.54 -7.64 -17.18
CA ASN A 304 2.03 -8.38 -16.03
C ASN A 304 3.01 -8.36 -14.85
N VAL A 305 2.56 -8.86 -13.71
CA VAL A 305 3.34 -8.96 -12.47
C VAL A 305 3.73 -10.40 -12.26
N GLN A 306 5.00 -10.61 -12.04
CA GLN A 306 5.60 -11.93 -11.82
C GLN A 306 6.26 -12.00 -10.44
N ALA A 307 6.27 -13.17 -9.82
CA ALA A 307 7.12 -13.44 -8.67
C ALA A 307 8.59 -13.49 -9.10
N PHE A 308 9.53 -13.18 -8.21
CA PHE A 308 10.95 -13.46 -8.49
C PHE A 308 11.16 -14.98 -8.57
N PRO A 309 11.85 -15.50 -9.58
CA PRO A 309 11.98 -16.93 -9.76
C PRO A 309 12.72 -17.62 -8.60
N PRO A 310 12.19 -18.72 -8.06
CA PRO A 310 12.87 -19.52 -7.04
C PRO A 310 14.10 -20.22 -7.61
N ALA A 311 14.99 -20.71 -6.75
CA ALA A 311 16.00 -21.67 -7.17
C ALA A 311 15.34 -23.00 -7.60
N SER A 312 16.02 -23.76 -8.44
CA SER A 312 15.50 -25.05 -8.92
C SER A 312 15.07 -25.98 -7.78
N GLY A 313 13.82 -26.39 -7.80
CA GLY A 313 13.24 -27.28 -6.79
C GLY A 313 12.69 -26.60 -5.54
N GLN A 314 12.72 -25.28 -5.47
CA GLN A 314 12.02 -24.47 -4.47
C GLN A 314 10.66 -24.02 -4.98
N ASP A 315 9.74 -23.71 -4.05
CA ASP A 315 8.41 -23.21 -4.38
C ASP A 315 8.46 -21.69 -4.69
N ALA A 316 7.62 -21.27 -5.62
CA ALA A 316 7.42 -19.85 -5.91
C ALA A 316 6.74 -19.15 -4.72
N PHE A 317 7.15 -17.92 -4.45
CA PHE A 317 6.64 -17.10 -3.37
C PHE A 317 6.71 -15.63 -3.76
N THR A 318 5.75 -14.82 -3.29
CA THR A 318 5.71 -13.41 -3.69
C THR A 318 5.56 -12.47 -2.50
N LEU A 319 5.76 -11.18 -2.75
CA LEU A 319 5.51 -10.14 -1.78
C LEU A 319 4.20 -9.42 -2.13
N THR A 320 3.34 -9.29 -1.15
CA THR A 320 2.18 -8.41 -1.24
C THR A 320 1.88 -7.85 0.14
N GLY A 321 1.41 -6.64 0.20
CA GLY A 321 1.07 -6.00 1.47
C GLY A 321 0.01 -4.95 1.27
N ALA A 322 -0.62 -4.55 2.35
CA ALA A 322 -1.48 -3.39 2.34
C ALA A 322 -0.64 -2.15 2.04
N ASN A 323 -1.10 -1.34 1.08
CA ASN A 323 -0.44 -0.07 0.80
C ASN A 323 -0.93 1.01 1.75
N TYR A 324 -2.25 1.06 1.97
CA TYR A 324 -2.92 1.98 2.89
C TYR A 324 -4.04 1.28 3.65
N ALA A 325 -4.52 1.92 4.71
CA ALA A 325 -5.61 1.42 5.53
C ALA A 325 -6.56 2.53 5.96
N TRP A 326 -7.84 2.22 6.04
CA TRP A 326 -8.86 3.07 6.67
C TRP A 326 -8.69 3.04 8.18
N ALA A 327 -8.68 4.20 8.83
CA ALA A 327 -8.69 4.32 10.28
C ALA A 327 -9.74 5.34 10.72
N VAL A 328 -10.33 5.09 11.89
CA VAL A 328 -11.36 5.94 12.49
C VAL A 328 -10.73 6.83 13.58
N ASN A 329 -11.07 8.10 13.58
CA ASN A 329 -10.59 9.08 14.54
C ASN A 329 -11.23 8.83 15.92
N ALA A 330 -10.43 8.57 16.94
CA ALA A 330 -10.89 8.32 18.30
C ALA A 330 -11.69 9.50 18.90
N SER A 331 -11.46 10.71 18.43
CA SER A 331 -12.13 11.93 18.94
C SER A 331 -13.50 12.22 18.28
N SER A 332 -13.90 11.45 17.28
CA SER A 332 -15.25 11.56 16.68
C SER A 332 -16.35 11.14 17.67
N ASP A 333 -17.55 11.66 17.46
CA ASP A 333 -18.72 11.29 18.27
C ASP A 333 -19.07 9.79 18.08
N ASP A 334 -19.59 9.12 19.09
CA ASP A 334 -19.87 7.67 19.05
C ASP A 334 -20.80 7.27 17.89
N ALA A 335 -21.80 8.08 17.54
CA ALA A 335 -22.68 7.83 16.39
C ALA A 335 -21.93 7.90 15.07
N VAL A 336 -21.00 8.84 14.93
CA VAL A 336 -20.13 8.99 13.77
C VAL A 336 -19.16 7.82 13.64
N LYS A 337 -18.52 7.40 14.75
CA LYS A 337 -17.66 6.20 14.78
C LYS A 337 -18.42 4.94 14.37
N ALA A 338 -19.66 4.77 14.83
CA ALA A 338 -20.49 3.63 14.42
C ALA A 338 -20.81 3.66 12.90
N SER A 339 -21.10 4.83 12.33
CA SER A 339 -21.34 4.98 10.88
C SER A 339 -20.06 4.77 10.07
N ALA A 340 -18.93 5.26 10.54
CA ALA A 340 -17.62 5.01 9.93
C ALA A 340 -17.27 3.51 9.95
N GLN A 341 -17.51 2.81 11.07
CA GLN A 341 -17.30 1.35 11.15
C GLN A 341 -18.22 0.60 10.18
N ALA A 342 -19.48 1.01 10.04
CA ALA A 342 -20.40 0.41 9.06
C ALA A 342 -19.91 0.59 7.61
N PHE A 343 -19.29 1.73 7.29
CA PHE A 343 -18.62 1.93 6.01
C PHE A 343 -17.44 0.96 5.82
N LEU A 344 -16.62 0.77 6.86
CA LEU A 344 -15.49 -0.16 6.81
C LEU A 344 -15.99 -1.61 6.62
N ASP A 345 -17.03 -2.02 7.34
CA ASP A 345 -17.64 -3.34 7.21
C ASP A 345 -18.19 -3.59 5.80
N TRP A 346 -18.85 -2.56 5.21
CA TRP A 346 -19.33 -2.62 3.84
C TRP A 346 -18.16 -2.69 2.84
N ALA A 347 -17.11 -1.90 3.02
CA ALA A 347 -15.93 -1.92 2.16
C ALA A 347 -15.15 -3.24 2.22
N ALA A 348 -15.23 -3.97 3.36
CA ALA A 348 -14.62 -5.29 3.55
C ALA A 348 -15.38 -6.42 2.85
N ALA A 349 -16.65 -6.20 2.46
CA ALA A 349 -17.42 -7.22 1.75
C ALA A 349 -16.75 -7.57 0.41
N PRO A 350 -16.67 -8.87 0.03
CA PRO A 350 -15.92 -9.30 -1.15
C PRO A 350 -16.27 -8.56 -2.44
N GLU A 351 -17.55 -8.25 -2.67
CA GLU A 351 -18.00 -7.49 -3.84
C GLU A 351 -17.48 -6.04 -3.87
N ASN A 352 -17.43 -5.37 -2.72
CA ASN A 352 -16.95 -3.99 -2.61
C ASN A 352 -15.42 -3.93 -2.62
N ALA A 353 -14.76 -4.89 -1.98
CA ALA A 353 -13.31 -5.05 -2.04
C ALA A 353 -12.84 -5.34 -3.48
N GLN A 354 -13.57 -6.18 -4.24
CA GLN A 354 -13.31 -6.43 -5.65
C GLN A 354 -13.49 -5.17 -6.49
N HIS A 355 -14.59 -4.43 -6.29
CA HIS A 355 -14.82 -3.16 -6.99
C HIS A 355 -13.73 -2.13 -6.71
N PHE A 356 -13.33 -1.97 -5.44
CA PHE A 356 -12.24 -1.08 -5.07
C PHE A 356 -10.91 -1.49 -5.73
N ALA A 357 -10.61 -2.79 -5.76
CA ALA A 357 -9.42 -3.31 -6.42
C ALA A 357 -9.40 -3.00 -7.93
N GLU A 358 -10.55 -3.14 -8.60
CA GLU A 358 -10.69 -2.82 -10.04
C GLU A 358 -10.42 -1.34 -10.33
N ILE A 359 -11.04 -0.42 -9.59
CA ILE A 359 -10.89 1.02 -9.83
C ILE A 359 -9.52 1.55 -9.37
N SER A 360 -8.88 0.93 -8.39
CA SER A 360 -7.56 1.31 -7.88
C SER A 360 -6.38 0.61 -8.58
N GLY A 361 -6.67 -0.41 -9.41
CA GLY A 361 -5.62 -1.22 -10.05
C GLY A 361 -4.87 -2.14 -9.08
N ALA A 362 -5.50 -2.52 -7.96
CA ALA A 362 -4.92 -3.33 -6.89
C ALA A 362 -5.48 -4.77 -6.87
N VAL A 363 -5.20 -5.51 -5.80
CA VAL A 363 -5.80 -6.83 -5.51
C VAL A 363 -6.77 -6.65 -4.34
N PRO A 364 -7.96 -7.28 -4.37
CA PRO A 364 -8.94 -7.13 -3.30
C PRO A 364 -8.38 -7.63 -1.97
N ILE A 365 -8.76 -6.94 -0.87
CA ILE A 365 -8.32 -7.30 0.48
C ILE A 365 -9.01 -8.56 1.01
N SER A 366 -10.19 -8.88 0.47
CA SER A 366 -10.98 -10.05 0.84
C SER A 366 -11.54 -10.73 -0.40
N GLY A 367 -11.84 -12.04 -0.29
CA GLY A 367 -12.46 -12.79 -1.39
C GLY A 367 -11.58 -12.93 -2.63
N ILE A 368 -10.26 -13.06 -2.48
CA ILE A 368 -9.33 -13.21 -3.62
C ILE A 368 -9.72 -14.45 -4.44
N ASP A 369 -10.14 -14.23 -5.68
CA ASP A 369 -10.40 -15.26 -6.68
C ASP A 369 -9.51 -15.00 -7.89
N PRO A 370 -8.57 -15.91 -8.23
CA PRO A 370 -7.68 -15.74 -9.39
C PRO A 370 -8.41 -15.44 -10.70
N ALA A 371 -9.65 -15.94 -10.84
CA ALA A 371 -10.46 -15.74 -12.06
C ALA A 371 -11.01 -14.29 -12.17
N THR A 372 -11.01 -13.52 -11.11
CA THR A 372 -11.52 -12.13 -11.05
C THR A 372 -10.42 -11.08 -10.94
N LEU A 373 -9.17 -11.49 -10.81
CA LEU A 373 -8.03 -10.57 -10.78
C LEU A 373 -7.87 -9.83 -12.11
N LEU A 374 -7.30 -8.65 -12.04
CA LEU A 374 -6.88 -7.95 -13.25
C LEU A 374 -5.89 -8.82 -14.05
N PRO A 375 -5.95 -8.81 -15.39
CA PRO A 375 -5.05 -9.62 -16.23
C PRO A 375 -3.57 -9.46 -15.89
N SER A 376 -3.16 -8.27 -15.42
CA SER A 376 -1.79 -8.02 -14.99
C SER A 376 -1.35 -8.84 -13.77
N TYR A 377 -2.28 -9.37 -12.96
CA TYR A 377 -1.98 -10.19 -11.78
C TYR A 377 -2.23 -11.69 -11.99
N GLU A 378 -2.71 -12.10 -13.18
CA GLU A 378 -2.97 -13.52 -13.49
C GLU A 378 -1.78 -14.43 -13.14
N PRO A 379 -0.51 -14.08 -13.47
CA PRO A 379 0.63 -14.96 -13.20
C PRO A 379 0.88 -15.27 -11.72
N ILE A 380 0.48 -14.38 -10.82
CA ILE A 380 0.66 -14.55 -9.37
C ILE A 380 -0.64 -14.91 -8.65
N GLY A 381 -1.75 -15.07 -9.38
CA GLY A 381 -3.07 -15.30 -8.82
C GLY A 381 -3.15 -16.53 -7.92
N GLU A 382 -2.52 -17.63 -8.32
CA GLU A 382 -2.44 -18.86 -7.52
C GLU A 382 -1.64 -18.63 -6.21
N LEU A 383 -0.55 -17.87 -6.26
CA LEU A 383 0.24 -17.53 -5.06
C LEU A 383 -0.59 -16.69 -4.08
N LEU A 384 -1.32 -15.70 -4.60
CA LEU A 384 -2.16 -14.85 -3.78
C LEU A 384 -3.32 -15.63 -3.13
N SER A 385 -4.00 -16.50 -3.88
CA SER A 385 -5.14 -17.25 -3.37
C SER A 385 -4.74 -18.40 -2.43
N SER A 386 -3.56 -18.97 -2.61
CA SER A 386 -3.02 -20.03 -1.73
C SER A 386 -2.36 -19.51 -0.45
N GLY A 387 -2.14 -18.17 -0.33
CA GLY A 387 -1.38 -17.59 0.76
C GLY A 387 0.13 -17.79 0.65
N SER A 388 0.65 -18.10 -0.56
CA SER A 388 2.09 -18.24 -0.82
C SER A 388 2.74 -16.87 -1.00
N TYR A 389 2.58 -16.02 0.00
CA TYR A 389 3.14 -14.67 0.03
C TYR A 389 3.39 -14.19 1.46
N THR A 390 4.19 -13.14 1.60
CA THR A 390 4.31 -12.36 2.83
C THR A 390 4.21 -10.86 2.55
N GLY A 391 4.02 -10.06 3.59
CA GLY A 391 4.15 -8.61 3.52
C GLY A 391 5.54 -8.18 3.06
N VAL A 392 5.68 -6.90 2.65
CA VAL A 392 7.01 -6.37 2.33
C VAL A 392 7.85 -6.35 3.62
N PRO A 393 8.96 -7.10 3.70
CA PRO A 393 9.64 -7.42 4.96
C PRO A 393 10.03 -6.22 5.83
N ASN A 394 10.46 -5.13 5.22
CA ASN A 394 10.89 -3.93 5.95
C ASN A 394 9.77 -3.23 6.71
N ALA A 395 8.51 -3.54 6.45
CA ALA A 395 7.38 -2.99 7.19
C ALA A 395 7.39 -3.41 8.68
N ALA A 396 8.01 -4.57 8.98
CA ALA A 396 8.18 -5.09 10.34
C ALA A 396 9.61 -4.91 10.90
N TRP A 397 10.49 -4.18 10.21
CA TRP A 397 11.83 -3.90 10.73
C TRP A 397 11.82 -2.78 11.78
N PRO A 398 12.69 -2.82 12.78
CA PRO A 398 12.62 -1.93 13.95
C PRO A 398 12.88 -0.46 13.61
N ASN A 399 13.64 -0.19 12.54
CA ASN A 399 13.92 1.17 12.11
C ASN A 399 14.28 1.25 10.61
N PRO A 400 14.13 2.43 9.98
CA PRO A 400 14.41 2.63 8.55
C PRO A 400 15.87 2.46 8.15
N ALA A 401 16.82 2.54 9.11
CA ALA A 401 18.25 2.46 8.82
C ALA A 401 18.65 1.08 8.26
N VAL A 402 17.93 0.02 8.63
CA VAL A 402 18.15 -1.34 8.08
C VAL A 402 17.90 -1.35 6.58
N TYR A 403 16.78 -0.77 6.15
CA TYR A 403 16.44 -0.67 4.73
C TYR A 403 17.41 0.23 3.97
N GLU A 404 17.84 1.33 4.57
CA GLU A 404 18.82 2.24 3.97
C GLU A 404 20.19 1.57 3.80
N ALA A 405 20.63 0.75 4.79
CA ALA A 405 21.85 -0.04 4.71
C ALA A 405 21.78 -1.04 3.54
N LEU A 406 20.66 -1.77 3.40
CA LEU A 406 20.42 -2.68 2.29
C LEU A 406 20.47 -1.94 0.95
N GLY A 407 19.65 -0.92 0.76
CA GLY A 407 19.52 -0.23 -0.53
C GLY A 407 20.80 0.45 -0.98
N THR A 408 21.48 1.15 -0.07
CA THR A 408 22.78 1.80 -0.34
C THR A 408 23.88 0.78 -0.57
N GLY A 409 23.89 -0.31 0.22
CA GLY A 409 24.81 -1.40 0.08
C GLY A 409 24.73 -2.07 -1.28
N VAL A 410 23.52 -2.37 -1.77
CA VAL A 410 23.30 -2.97 -3.09
C VAL A 410 23.73 -2.02 -4.21
N GLN A 411 23.49 -0.70 -4.12
CA GLN A 411 24.10 0.25 -5.05
C GLN A 411 25.63 0.12 -5.08
N GLY A 412 26.25 -0.06 -3.92
CA GLY A 412 27.70 -0.32 -3.79
C GLY A 412 28.13 -1.64 -4.42
N LEU A 413 27.31 -2.72 -4.32
CA LEU A 413 27.59 -4.00 -4.99
C LEU A 413 27.66 -3.83 -6.51
N LEU A 414 26.71 -3.11 -7.12
CA LEU A 414 26.67 -2.88 -8.57
C LEU A 414 27.92 -2.15 -9.08
N THR A 415 28.67 -1.48 -8.22
CA THR A 415 29.91 -0.76 -8.56
C THR A 415 31.18 -1.41 -8.02
N GLY A 416 31.05 -2.50 -7.26
CA GLY A 416 32.16 -3.15 -6.56
C GLY A 416 32.74 -2.34 -5.39
N GLN A 417 31.97 -1.38 -4.86
CA GLN A 417 32.35 -0.55 -3.70
C GLN A 417 31.97 -1.19 -2.36
N SER A 418 30.98 -2.07 -2.35
CA SER A 418 30.54 -2.83 -1.20
C SER A 418 30.70 -4.33 -1.45
N THR A 419 30.83 -5.11 -0.39
CA THR A 419 30.79 -6.57 -0.43
C THR A 419 29.53 -7.10 0.24
N VAL A 420 29.13 -8.33 -0.06
CA VAL A 420 28.01 -9.02 0.58
C VAL A 420 28.16 -8.99 2.12
N ASP A 421 29.34 -9.39 2.63
CA ASP A 421 29.61 -9.40 4.08
C ASP A 421 29.41 -8.03 4.72
N GLN A 422 29.93 -6.95 4.10
CA GLN A 422 29.78 -5.59 4.62
C GLN A 422 28.31 -5.17 4.72
N ILE A 423 27.50 -5.47 3.71
CA ILE A 423 26.07 -5.10 3.72
C ILE A 423 25.32 -5.83 4.83
N LEU A 424 25.57 -7.15 4.97
CA LEU A 424 24.92 -7.95 6.00
C LEU A 424 25.30 -7.48 7.40
N GLU A 425 26.59 -7.18 7.64
CA GLU A 425 27.07 -6.60 8.90
C GLU A 425 26.46 -5.23 9.18
N ASP A 426 26.33 -4.35 8.17
CA ASP A 426 25.71 -3.04 8.30
C ASP A 426 24.20 -3.14 8.59
N MET A 427 23.50 -4.12 7.97
CA MET A 427 22.09 -4.39 8.25
C MET A 427 21.87 -4.90 9.68
N ASP A 428 22.73 -5.86 10.16
CA ASP A 428 22.67 -6.34 11.53
C ASP A 428 22.95 -5.23 12.54
N ALA A 429 23.98 -4.39 12.28
CA ALA A 429 24.29 -3.25 13.12
C ALA A 429 23.19 -2.18 13.14
N ALA A 430 22.49 -1.99 12.02
CA ALA A 430 21.35 -1.08 11.93
C ALA A 430 20.12 -1.62 12.65
N TRP A 431 19.89 -2.93 12.61
CA TRP A 431 18.78 -3.57 13.33
C TRP A 431 18.90 -3.42 14.85
N ASP A 432 20.12 -3.49 15.38
CA ASP A 432 20.42 -3.50 16.82
C ASP A 432 20.52 -2.08 17.41
N GLN A 433 20.27 -1.00 16.64
CA GLN A 433 20.24 0.40 17.11
C GLN A 433 18.89 0.80 17.70
#